data_03e06cda283753c10b35a0d598ecae07
#
_entry.id   03e06cda283753c10b35a0d598ecae07
#
_cell.length_a   1.000
_cell.length_b   1.000
_cell.length_c   1.000
_cell.angle_alpha   90.00
_cell.angle_beta   90.00
_cell.angle_gamma   90.00
#
_symmetry.space_group_name_H-M   'P 1'
#
loop_
_entity.id
_entity.type
_entity.pdbx_description
1 polymer ?
#
loop_
_entity_poly.entity_id
_entity_poly.type
_entity_poly.pdbx_seq_one_letter_code
_entity_poly.pdbx_strand_id
1 'polypeptide(L)'
;MTWTSILQRKLNKPLINLGFSGNGRLEPEVIQLICELDAAIFILDCLPNLTSETVYDDKKLETLIINAVKDIRDKHPQTPIILTDHDGYSSGFKNAISQPRYHRYYNRVNKVMDKAFAKLKRQGIKDIYHLSFDDIDQLQDGKVDGTHPSDLGMMQIATAYEKIIREIL
;
A
#
# COMPACT_ATOMS: atom_id res chain seq x y z
N MET A 1 15.11 -6.13 -8.80
CA MET A 1 15.38 -5.04 -7.83
C MET A 1 14.06 -4.68 -7.16
N THR A 2 14.01 -4.32 -5.86
CA THR A 2 12.75 -3.96 -5.19
C THR A 2 12.60 -2.45 -5.09
N TRP A 3 11.37 -1.93 -5.11
CA TRP A 3 11.12 -0.50 -4.93
C TRP A 3 11.67 0.03 -3.58
N THR A 4 11.65 -0.80 -2.54
CA THR A 4 12.22 -0.48 -1.23
C THR A 4 13.71 -0.22 -1.29
N SER A 5 14.48 -1.07 -1.98
CA SER A 5 15.92 -0.88 -2.15
C SER A 5 16.26 0.34 -3.01
N ILE A 6 15.41 0.65 -4.00
CA ILE A 6 15.57 1.87 -4.81
C ILE A 6 15.31 3.10 -3.94
N LEU A 7 14.22 3.10 -3.17
CA LEU A 7 13.82 4.19 -2.30
C LEU A 7 14.87 4.47 -1.23
N GLN A 8 15.42 3.42 -0.59
CA GLN A 8 16.50 3.54 0.37
C GLN A 8 17.70 4.31 -0.20
N ARG A 9 18.13 3.99 -1.43
CA ARG A 9 19.24 4.71 -2.08
C ARG A 9 18.87 6.14 -2.43
N LYS A 10 17.66 6.38 -2.94
CA LYS A 10 17.20 7.73 -3.32
C LYS A 10 17.08 8.67 -2.13
N LEU A 11 16.62 8.17 -0.99
CA LEU A 11 16.44 8.94 0.23
C LEU A 11 17.71 8.98 1.10
N ASN A 12 18.68 8.09 0.84
CA ASN A 12 19.85 7.87 1.70
C ASN A 12 19.43 7.65 3.17
N LYS A 13 18.41 6.83 3.38
CA LYS A 13 17.85 6.48 4.70
C LYS A 13 17.71 4.97 4.82
N PRO A 14 17.95 4.38 6.01
CA PRO A 14 17.68 2.95 6.21
C PRO A 14 16.20 2.67 6.00
N LEU A 15 15.89 1.51 5.41
CA LEU A 15 14.53 1.05 5.18
C LEU A 15 14.41 -0.41 5.60
N ILE A 16 13.43 -0.71 6.45
CA ILE A 16 13.07 -2.07 6.86
C ILE A 16 11.96 -2.56 5.92
N ASN A 17 12.26 -3.62 5.15
CA ASN A 17 11.29 -4.23 4.25
C ASN A 17 10.69 -5.47 4.91
N LEU A 18 9.39 -5.41 5.20
CA LEU A 18 8.60 -6.50 5.78
C LEU A 18 7.66 -7.13 4.74
N GLY A 19 8.06 -7.18 3.49
CA GLY A 19 7.31 -7.83 2.41
C GLY A 19 7.42 -9.36 2.52
N PHE A 20 6.35 -10.01 2.98
CA PHE A 20 6.28 -11.45 3.24
C PHE A 20 5.65 -12.25 2.07
N SER A 21 5.99 -11.96 0.83
CA SER A 21 5.54 -12.70 -0.37
C SER A 21 4.09 -13.24 -0.29
N GLY A 22 3.12 -12.38 -0.58
CA GLY A 22 1.69 -12.73 -0.54
C GLY A 22 1.05 -12.74 0.85
N ASN A 23 1.79 -12.43 1.92
CA ASN A 23 1.32 -12.51 3.31
C ASN A 23 1.33 -11.18 4.10
N GLY A 24 1.55 -10.05 3.46
CA GLY A 24 1.31 -8.74 4.08
C GLY A 24 -0.19 -8.45 4.11
N ARG A 25 -0.89 -8.82 5.19
CA ARG A 25 -2.37 -8.82 5.26
C ARG A 25 -2.93 -8.01 6.42
N LEU A 26 -2.11 -7.12 6.97
CA LEU A 26 -2.47 -6.29 8.13
C LEU A 26 -2.85 -7.15 9.36
N GLU A 27 -2.18 -8.28 9.55
CA GLU A 27 -2.39 -9.15 10.70
C GLU A 27 -2.05 -8.38 11.99
N PRO A 28 -2.93 -8.40 13.02
CA PRO A 28 -2.71 -7.65 14.24
C PRO A 28 -1.37 -7.95 14.92
N GLU A 29 -0.93 -9.20 14.90
CA GLU A 29 0.32 -9.65 15.50
C GLU A 29 1.54 -9.02 14.79
N VAL A 30 1.48 -8.88 13.46
CA VAL A 30 2.53 -8.22 12.67
C VAL A 30 2.52 -6.72 12.93
N ILE A 31 1.34 -6.11 13.01
CA ILE A 31 1.20 -4.68 13.33
C ILE A 31 1.77 -4.38 14.72
N GLN A 32 1.52 -5.24 15.72
CA GLN A 32 2.11 -5.10 17.05
C GLN A 32 3.63 -5.11 17.03
N LEU A 33 4.25 -6.03 16.27
CA LEU A 33 5.70 -6.08 16.09
C LEU A 33 6.25 -4.84 15.36
N ILE A 34 5.51 -4.33 14.35
CA ILE A 34 5.87 -3.09 13.66
C ILE A 34 5.85 -1.90 14.64
N CYS A 35 4.93 -1.89 15.59
CA CYS A 35 4.84 -0.84 16.62
C CYS A 35 6.02 -0.82 17.61
N GLU A 36 6.89 -1.84 17.63
CA GLU A 36 8.11 -1.84 18.43
C GLU A 36 9.26 -1.05 17.76
N LEU A 37 9.09 -0.69 16.47
CA LEU A 37 10.13 -0.03 15.69
C LEU A 37 10.02 1.50 15.83
N ASP A 38 11.14 2.14 16.12
CA ASP A 38 11.26 3.60 16.07
C ASP A 38 11.49 4.05 14.63
N ALA A 39 10.40 4.16 13.88
CA ALA A 39 10.41 4.50 12.47
C ALA A 39 10.10 5.99 12.24
N ALA A 40 10.76 6.61 11.26
CA ALA A 40 10.43 7.96 10.81
C ALA A 40 9.11 8.02 10.03
N ILE A 41 8.75 6.93 9.33
CA ILE A 41 7.49 6.77 8.58
C ILE A 41 7.10 5.30 8.57
N PHE A 42 5.81 5.00 8.72
CA PHE A 42 5.23 3.69 8.45
C PHE A 42 4.55 3.67 7.08
N ILE A 43 4.76 2.62 6.30
CA ILE A 43 4.13 2.43 4.99
C ILE A 43 3.35 1.12 5.01
N LEU A 44 2.04 1.19 4.78
CA LEU A 44 1.14 0.04 4.71
C LEU A 44 0.73 -0.21 3.26
N ASP A 45 1.52 -1.02 2.56
CA ASP A 45 1.33 -1.44 1.16
C ASP A 45 0.88 -2.91 1.13
N CYS A 46 -0.36 -3.17 1.51
CA CYS A 46 -0.88 -4.52 1.74
C CYS A 46 -2.05 -4.91 0.84
N LEU A 47 -2.71 -3.96 0.17
CA LEU A 47 -3.94 -4.21 -0.59
C LEU A 47 -3.83 -5.30 -1.66
N PRO A 48 -2.67 -5.50 -2.35
CA PRO A 48 -2.54 -6.59 -3.32
C PRO A 48 -2.81 -7.99 -2.74
N ASN A 49 -2.59 -8.18 -1.43
CA ASN A 49 -2.80 -9.45 -0.74
C ASN A 49 -4.22 -9.58 -0.12
N LEU A 50 -5.06 -8.56 -0.23
CA LEU A 50 -6.37 -8.45 0.40
C LEU A 50 -7.53 -8.43 -0.61
N THR A 51 -7.27 -8.79 -1.86
CA THR A 51 -8.26 -8.71 -2.94
C THR A 51 -9.34 -9.81 -2.92
N SER A 52 -9.16 -10.90 -2.16
CA SER A 52 -10.13 -11.99 -2.07
C SER A 52 -11.38 -11.54 -1.30
N GLU A 53 -12.50 -11.32 -2.00
CA GLU A 53 -13.76 -10.87 -1.41
C GLU A 53 -14.37 -11.91 -0.44
N THR A 54 -14.12 -13.19 -0.67
CA THR A 54 -14.61 -14.29 0.19
C THR A 54 -13.88 -14.36 1.54
N VAL A 55 -12.64 -13.86 1.60
CA VAL A 55 -11.81 -13.85 2.81
C VAL A 55 -11.85 -12.48 3.48
N TYR A 56 -11.85 -11.43 2.66
CA TYR A 56 -11.82 -10.03 3.07
C TYR A 56 -12.97 -9.27 2.40
N ASP A 57 -14.19 -9.41 2.94
CA ASP A 57 -15.28 -8.56 2.54
C ASP A 57 -14.99 -7.09 2.86
N ASP A 58 -15.77 -6.16 2.32
CA ASP A 58 -15.53 -4.73 2.46
C ASP A 58 -15.46 -4.27 3.93
N LYS A 59 -16.32 -4.83 4.79
CA LYS A 59 -16.37 -4.47 6.21
C LYS A 59 -15.15 -4.97 6.96
N LYS A 60 -14.74 -6.21 6.72
CA LYS A 60 -13.54 -6.81 7.32
C LYS A 60 -12.28 -6.06 6.88
N LEU A 61 -12.16 -5.78 5.58
CA LEU A 61 -11.03 -5.03 5.03
C LEU A 61 -10.95 -3.62 5.63
N GLU A 62 -12.06 -2.87 5.65
CA GLU A 62 -12.12 -1.54 6.27
C GLU A 62 -11.69 -1.62 7.75
N THR A 63 -12.15 -2.64 8.48
CA THR A 63 -11.81 -2.83 9.89
C THR A 63 -10.32 -3.09 10.08
N LEU A 64 -9.70 -3.94 9.24
CA LEU A 64 -8.27 -4.24 9.30
C LEU A 64 -7.43 -2.98 9.07
N ILE A 65 -7.76 -2.18 8.04
CA ILE A 65 -7.05 -0.93 7.74
C ILE A 65 -7.15 0.05 8.92
N ILE A 66 -8.36 0.26 9.44
CA ILE A 66 -8.60 1.20 10.55
C ILE A 66 -7.87 0.77 11.81
N ASN A 67 -7.92 -0.52 12.16
CA ASN A 67 -7.27 -1.03 13.36
C ASN A 67 -5.74 -0.91 13.25
N ALA A 68 -5.15 -1.31 12.10
CA ALA A 68 -3.72 -1.18 11.88
C ALA A 68 -3.23 0.26 12.07
N VAL A 69 -3.95 1.24 11.52
CA VAL A 69 -3.61 2.67 11.71
C VAL A 69 -3.75 3.10 13.16
N LYS A 70 -4.81 2.67 13.86
CA LYS A 70 -5.02 3.02 15.26
C LYS A 70 -3.95 2.42 16.17
N ASP A 71 -3.63 1.15 15.99
CA ASP A 71 -2.61 0.46 16.78
C ASP A 71 -1.23 1.15 16.62
N ILE A 72 -0.85 1.50 15.40
CA ILE A 72 0.36 2.28 15.14
C ILE A 72 0.26 3.66 15.78
N ARG A 73 -0.86 4.37 15.62
CA ARG A 73 -1.03 5.73 16.14
C ARG A 73 -1.02 5.78 17.68
N ASP A 74 -1.53 4.75 18.34
CA ASP A 74 -1.51 4.65 19.82
C ASP A 74 -0.08 4.55 20.37
N LYS A 75 0.83 3.90 19.64
CA LYS A 75 2.24 3.79 20.02
C LYS A 75 3.12 4.92 19.48
N HIS A 76 2.78 5.43 18.31
CA HIS A 76 3.51 6.47 17.58
C HIS A 76 2.58 7.66 17.27
N PRO A 77 2.30 8.53 18.25
CA PRO A 77 1.27 9.57 18.12
C PRO A 77 1.48 10.57 16.98
N GLN A 78 2.74 10.77 16.56
CA GLN A 78 3.12 11.81 15.57
C GLN A 78 3.80 11.24 14.33
N THR A 79 4.17 9.96 14.31
CA THR A 79 4.88 9.39 13.16
C THR A 79 3.95 9.29 11.95
N PRO A 80 4.34 9.80 10.78
CA PRO A 80 3.57 9.70 9.56
C PRO A 80 3.26 8.25 9.18
N ILE A 81 2.03 8.00 8.70
CA ILE A 81 1.60 6.70 8.18
C ILE A 81 1.11 6.91 6.75
N ILE A 82 1.71 6.20 5.80
CA ILE A 82 1.27 6.18 4.40
C ILE A 82 0.45 4.92 4.17
N LEU A 83 -0.79 5.10 3.72
CA LEU A 83 -1.66 4.05 3.22
C LEU A 83 -1.56 4.02 1.69
N THR A 84 -1.37 2.84 1.11
CA THR A 84 -1.14 2.73 -0.33
C THR A 84 -2.23 1.91 -0.99
N ASP A 85 -2.73 2.39 -2.12
CA ASP A 85 -3.66 1.67 -2.97
C ASP A 85 -2.99 0.46 -3.64
N HIS A 86 -3.81 -0.47 -4.06
CA HIS A 86 -3.38 -1.51 -4.98
C HIS A 86 -3.00 -0.87 -6.32
N ASP A 87 -1.80 -1.14 -6.79
CA ASP A 87 -1.20 -0.57 -7.99
C ASP A 87 -1.76 -1.10 -9.33
N GLY A 88 -2.88 -1.82 -9.26
CA GLY A 88 -3.58 -2.34 -10.42
C GLY A 88 -2.91 -3.52 -11.11
N TYR A 89 -3.53 -3.95 -12.21
CA TYR A 89 -3.03 -5.00 -13.09
C TYR A 89 -2.85 -4.46 -14.50
N SER A 90 -1.75 -4.84 -15.19
CA SER A 90 -1.58 -4.48 -16.60
C SER A 90 -2.29 -5.47 -17.53
N SER A 91 -2.66 -5.00 -18.71
CA SER A 91 -3.39 -5.77 -19.72
C SER A 91 -2.50 -6.73 -20.53
N GLY A 92 -1.17 -6.66 -20.37
CA GLY A 92 -0.21 -7.22 -21.33
C GLY A 92 -0.25 -8.73 -21.53
N PHE A 93 -0.69 -9.51 -20.55
CA PHE A 93 -0.65 -10.99 -20.63
C PHE A 93 -2.01 -11.67 -20.54
N LYS A 94 -3.05 -10.94 -20.17
CA LYS A 94 -4.37 -11.53 -19.95
C LYS A 94 -5.32 -11.04 -21.02
N ASN A 95 -5.94 -11.98 -21.74
CA ASN A 95 -6.92 -11.71 -22.78
C ASN A 95 -7.84 -10.56 -22.41
N ALA A 96 -8.16 -9.69 -23.38
CA ALA A 96 -9.11 -8.60 -23.22
C ALA A 96 -10.43 -8.99 -22.52
N ILE A 97 -10.81 -10.25 -22.64
CA ILE A 97 -12.00 -10.87 -22.00
C ILE A 97 -11.88 -10.95 -20.47
N SER A 98 -10.66 -11.09 -19.92
CA SER A 98 -10.45 -11.23 -18.46
C SER A 98 -10.20 -9.88 -17.76
N GLN A 99 -9.90 -8.82 -18.50
CA GLN A 99 -9.58 -7.49 -17.96
C GLN A 99 -10.66 -6.90 -17.04
N PRO A 100 -11.97 -6.89 -17.39
CA PRO A 100 -12.99 -6.30 -16.54
C PRO A 100 -13.05 -6.96 -15.15
N ARG A 101 -12.74 -8.26 -15.07
CA ARG A 101 -12.77 -9.01 -13.81
C ARG A 101 -11.62 -8.61 -12.89
N TYR A 102 -10.41 -8.41 -13.43
CA TYR A 102 -9.25 -8.01 -12.62
C TYR A 102 -9.34 -6.55 -12.16
N HIS A 103 -9.80 -5.65 -13.04
CA HIS A 103 -10.08 -4.26 -12.68
C HIS A 103 -11.08 -4.15 -11.52
N ARG A 104 -12.07 -5.05 -11.45
CA ARG A 104 -13.03 -5.10 -10.35
C ARG A 104 -12.36 -5.35 -9.01
N TYR A 105 -11.35 -6.22 -8.93
CA TYR A 105 -10.72 -6.58 -7.65
C TYR A 105 -9.94 -5.43 -7.04
N TYR A 106 -9.02 -4.82 -7.78
CA TYR A 106 -8.24 -3.71 -7.23
C TYR A 106 -9.10 -2.46 -7.02
N ASN A 107 -10.03 -2.16 -7.92
CA ASN A 107 -10.96 -1.05 -7.74
C ASN A 107 -11.83 -1.20 -6.48
N ARG A 108 -12.21 -2.43 -6.12
CA ARG A 108 -12.94 -2.69 -4.89
C ARG A 108 -12.10 -2.35 -3.66
N VAL A 109 -10.89 -2.90 -3.57
CA VAL A 109 -10.06 -2.70 -2.38
C VAL A 109 -9.59 -1.25 -2.25
N ASN A 110 -9.32 -0.55 -3.36
CA ASN A 110 -8.99 0.88 -3.36
C ASN A 110 -10.18 1.73 -2.87
N LYS A 111 -11.41 1.44 -3.31
CA LYS A 111 -12.62 2.10 -2.77
C LYS A 111 -12.82 1.85 -1.26
N VAL A 112 -12.45 0.69 -0.75
CA VAL A 112 -12.49 0.41 0.69
C VAL A 112 -11.39 1.21 1.41
N MET A 113 -10.21 1.35 0.81
CA MET A 113 -9.14 2.19 1.33
C MET A 113 -9.59 3.66 1.43
N ASP A 114 -10.18 4.21 0.37
CA ASP A 114 -10.74 5.58 0.37
C ASP A 114 -11.72 5.80 1.53
N LYS A 115 -12.64 4.86 1.74
CA LYS A 115 -13.62 4.92 2.84
C LYS A 115 -12.95 4.87 4.20
N ALA A 116 -12.00 3.96 4.38
CA ALA A 116 -11.23 3.81 5.63
C ALA A 116 -10.43 5.08 5.92
N PHE A 117 -9.72 5.61 4.93
CA PHE A 117 -8.95 6.85 5.04
C PHE A 117 -9.83 8.03 5.42
N ALA A 118 -10.93 8.24 4.70
CA ALA A 118 -11.88 9.32 4.99
C ALA A 118 -12.49 9.18 6.42
N LYS A 119 -12.74 7.95 6.88
CA LYS A 119 -13.25 7.69 8.22
C LYS A 119 -12.21 8.01 9.30
N LEU A 120 -10.95 7.61 9.10
CA LEU A 120 -9.84 7.95 10.00
C LEU A 120 -9.66 9.47 10.12
N LYS A 121 -9.69 10.19 9.00
CA LYS A 121 -9.62 11.66 8.99
C LYS A 121 -10.80 12.30 9.76
N ARG A 122 -12.03 11.81 9.58
CA ARG A 122 -13.20 12.27 10.34
C ARG A 122 -13.11 11.98 11.85
N GLN A 123 -12.39 10.90 12.23
CA GLN A 123 -12.10 10.57 13.64
C GLN A 123 -10.96 11.41 14.23
N GLY A 124 -10.39 12.35 13.47
CA GLY A 124 -9.34 13.24 13.94
C GLY A 124 -7.93 12.63 13.92
N ILE A 125 -7.75 11.47 13.29
CA ILE A 125 -6.42 10.88 13.12
C ILE A 125 -5.60 11.78 12.19
N LYS A 126 -4.47 12.28 12.71
CA LYS A 126 -3.55 13.18 12.01
C LYS A 126 -2.37 12.41 11.42
N ASP A 127 -1.62 13.09 10.57
CA ASP A 127 -0.37 12.59 9.97
C ASP A 127 -0.54 11.23 9.28
N ILE A 128 -1.71 11.05 8.64
CA ILE A 128 -1.99 9.95 7.72
C ILE A 128 -2.08 10.48 6.30
N TYR A 129 -1.45 9.77 5.38
CA TYR A 129 -1.30 10.13 3.98
C TYR A 129 -1.80 8.98 3.13
N HIS A 130 -2.27 9.28 1.93
CA HIS A 130 -2.77 8.27 1.00
C HIS A 130 -2.01 8.39 -0.32
N LEU A 131 -1.28 7.34 -0.67
CA LEU A 131 -0.71 7.16 -1.99
C LEU A 131 -1.74 6.44 -2.84
N SER A 132 -2.49 7.20 -3.62
CA SER A 132 -3.57 6.66 -4.44
C SER A 132 -3.05 5.95 -5.69
N PHE A 133 -3.92 5.14 -6.29
CA PHE A 133 -3.63 4.48 -7.57
C PHE A 133 -3.18 5.47 -8.66
N ASP A 134 -3.83 6.65 -8.71
CA ASP A 134 -3.54 7.68 -9.72
C ASP A 134 -2.19 8.38 -9.49
N ASP A 135 -1.65 8.33 -8.27
CA ASP A 135 -0.32 8.88 -7.94
C ASP A 135 0.82 7.97 -8.38
N ILE A 136 0.53 6.69 -8.65
CA ILE A 136 1.50 5.71 -9.11
C ILE A 136 1.47 5.65 -10.62
N ASP A 137 2.41 6.33 -11.27
CA ASP A 137 2.53 6.30 -12.74
C ASP A 137 2.89 4.90 -13.22
N GLN A 138 1.86 4.12 -13.57
CA GLN A 138 2.00 2.74 -14.03
C GLN A 138 1.92 2.68 -15.55
N LEU A 139 3.08 2.65 -16.19
CA LEU A 139 3.13 2.29 -17.59
C LEU A 139 2.69 0.83 -17.79
N GLN A 140 2.07 0.56 -18.93
CA GLN A 140 1.61 -0.78 -19.30
C GLN A 140 2.73 -1.84 -19.21
N ASP A 141 3.97 -1.43 -19.47
CA ASP A 141 5.17 -2.27 -19.42
C ASP A 141 5.79 -2.39 -18.01
N GLY A 142 5.19 -1.79 -17.01
CA GLY A 142 5.64 -1.83 -15.61
C GLY A 142 5.43 -3.16 -14.90
N LYS A 143 4.88 -4.19 -15.55
CA LYS A 143 4.60 -5.50 -14.95
C LYS A 143 5.22 -6.64 -15.75
N VAL A 144 5.73 -7.69 -15.05
CA VAL A 144 6.33 -8.88 -15.71
C VAL A 144 5.29 -9.91 -16.12
N ASP A 145 4.20 -10.04 -15.38
CA ASP A 145 3.15 -11.05 -15.60
C ASP A 145 1.72 -10.45 -15.52
N GLY A 146 1.63 -9.14 -15.61
CA GLY A 146 0.39 -8.40 -15.46
C GLY A 146 0.03 -8.09 -14.00
N THR A 147 0.77 -8.61 -13.03
CA THR A 147 0.55 -8.44 -11.59
C THR A 147 1.79 -7.88 -10.89
N HIS A 148 2.91 -8.58 -11.02
CA HIS A 148 4.14 -8.23 -10.31
C HIS A 148 4.93 -7.18 -11.07
N PRO A 149 5.43 -6.13 -10.40
CA PRO A 149 6.22 -5.08 -11.04
C PRO A 149 7.51 -5.60 -11.67
N SER A 150 7.79 -5.15 -12.89
CA SER A 150 9.11 -5.26 -13.52
C SER A 150 10.11 -4.29 -12.86
N ASP A 151 11.38 -4.29 -13.28
CA ASP A 151 12.34 -3.28 -12.80
C ASP A 151 11.88 -1.85 -13.11
N LEU A 152 11.21 -1.64 -14.24
CA LEU A 152 10.59 -0.36 -14.59
C LEU A 152 9.45 -0.04 -13.61
N GLY A 153 8.55 -0.97 -13.35
CA GLY A 153 7.45 -0.79 -12.39
C GLY A 153 7.97 -0.55 -10.97
N MET A 154 9.01 -1.24 -10.54
CA MET A 154 9.66 -1.01 -9.25
C MET A 154 10.24 0.41 -9.14
N MET A 155 10.80 0.94 -10.24
CA MET A 155 11.31 2.31 -10.29
C MET A 155 10.16 3.33 -10.20
N GLN A 156 9.05 3.10 -10.89
CA GLN A 156 7.88 3.96 -10.88
C GLN A 156 7.26 4.03 -9.47
N ILE A 157 7.04 2.88 -8.83
CA ILE A 157 6.56 2.79 -7.45
C ILE A 157 7.50 3.53 -6.49
N ALA A 158 8.82 3.30 -6.60
CA ALA A 158 9.79 3.99 -5.76
C ALA A 158 9.77 5.51 -5.96
N THR A 159 9.51 5.98 -7.19
CA THR A 159 9.41 7.42 -7.48
C THR A 159 8.15 8.03 -6.88
N ALA A 160 7.02 7.33 -6.90
CA ALA A 160 5.79 7.77 -6.25
C ALA A 160 5.97 7.89 -4.72
N TYR A 161 6.58 6.88 -4.10
CA TYR A 161 6.92 6.96 -2.66
C TYR A 161 7.92 8.06 -2.35
N GLU A 162 8.96 8.23 -3.16
CA GLU A 162 9.94 9.30 -2.96
C GLU A 162 9.26 10.67 -2.93
N LYS A 163 8.34 10.93 -3.87
CA LYS A 163 7.61 12.19 -3.97
C LYS A 163 6.84 12.48 -2.68
N ILE A 164 5.96 11.56 -2.26
CA ILE A 164 5.13 11.78 -1.07
C ILE A 164 5.97 11.85 0.21
N ILE A 165 7.05 11.06 0.34
CA ILE A 165 7.91 11.10 1.52
C ILE A 165 8.67 12.42 1.63
N ARG A 166 9.14 13.00 0.52
CA ARG A 166 9.80 14.32 0.52
C ARG A 166 8.87 15.48 0.84
N GLU A 167 7.57 15.30 0.65
CA GLU A 167 6.55 16.28 1.07
C GLU A 167 6.23 16.16 2.57
N ILE A 168 6.48 14.99 3.18
CA ILE A 168 6.21 14.71 4.59
C ILE A 168 7.38 15.08 5.49
N LEU A 169 8.62 14.86 5.04
CA LEU A 169 9.86 15.09 5.79
C LEU A 169 10.54 16.41 5.41
#